data_539c6092621fa764ebf8d4d574f7c136
#
_entry.id   539c6092621fa764ebf8d4d574f7c136
#
_cell.length_a   1.000
_cell.length_b   1.000
_cell.length_c   1.000
_cell.angle_alpha   90.00
_cell.angle_beta   90.00
_cell.angle_gamma   90.00
#
_symmetry.space_group_name_H-M   'P 1'
#
loop_
_entity.id
_entity.type
_entity.pdbx_description
1 polymer ?
#
loop_
_entity_poly.entity_id
_entity_poly.type
_entity_poly.pdbx_seq_one_letter_code
_entity_poly.pdbx_strand_id
1 'polypeptide(L)'
;MKKISFVILTMALVLLAASCEFENNSQYTPQIALSLPIRFCGHADTVVVKDTLGYRYDKDGKAVLDTIHVGDTVRMVVALSAQGNMLTGFHTTWDTAALQLEYLAMDSIMVALDTAKSNIAAGTLSFLPGYNMAVFPIRYIPRKSATTDITMEVQSDSKYSPTKFTIQQTAQ
;
A
#
# COMPACT_ATOMS: atom_id res chain seq x y z
N MET A 1 10.69 -39.65 -45.78
CA MET A 1 10.27 -38.23 -45.63
C MET A 1 9.32 -37.95 -44.46
N LYS A 2 8.42 -38.86 -44.05
CA LYS A 2 7.48 -38.64 -42.92
C LYS A 2 8.13 -38.52 -41.53
N LYS A 3 9.29 -39.17 -41.28
CA LYS A 3 9.96 -39.12 -39.95
C LYS A 3 10.68 -37.79 -39.65
N ILE A 4 11.18 -37.11 -40.68
CA ILE A 4 11.87 -35.83 -40.54
C ILE A 4 10.87 -34.70 -40.21
N SER A 5 9.68 -34.77 -40.84
CA SER A 5 8.61 -33.78 -40.59
C SER A 5 8.11 -33.81 -39.13
N PHE A 6 8.07 -34.99 -38.50
CA PHE A 6 7.62 -35.14 -37.11
C PHE A 6 8.66 -34.60 -36.13
N VAL A 7 9.96 -34.78 -36.36
CA VAL A 7 11.04 -34.26 -35.54
C VAL A 7 11.09 -32.73 -35.59
N ILE A 8 10.88 -32.14 -36.76
CA ILE A 8 10.84 -30.67 -36.92
C ILE A 8 9.62 -30.08 -36.21
N LEU A 9 8.46 -30.75 -36.27
CA LEU A 9 7.24 -30.29 -35.62
C LEU A 9 7.35 -30.35 -34.07
N THR A 10 7.94 -31.44 -33.54
CA THR A 10 8.18 -31.55 -32.09
C THR A 10 9.22 -30.54 -31.59
N MET A 11 10.27 -30.27 -32.37
CA MET A 11 11.27 -29.29 -32.00
C MET A 11 10.73 -27.85 -32.03
N ALA A 12 9.84 -27.52 -32.98
CA ALA A 12 9.14 -26.24 -33.03
C ALA A 12 8.16 -26.07 -31.83
N LEU A 13 7.48 -27.14 -31.40
CA LEU A 13 6.57 -27.11 -30.26
C LEU A 13 7.31 -26.90 -28.92
N VAL A 14 8.50 -27.50 -28.78
CA VAL A 14 9.36 -27.32 -27.59
C VAL A 14 9.95 -25.91 -27.57
N LEU A 15 10.31 -25.33 -28.71
CA LEU A 15 10.79 -23.94 -28.77
C LEU A 15 9.68 -22.93 -28.47
N LEU A 16 8.44 -23.21 -28.84
CA LEU A 16 7.28 -22.37 -28.49
C LEU A 16 6.91 -22.46 -27.00
N ALA A 17 7.12 -23.63 -26.38
CA ALA A 17 6.89 -23.78 -24.92
C ALA A 17 7.98 -23.12 -24.06
N ALA A 18 9.21 -23.03 -24.56
CA ALA A 18 10.32 -22.36 -23.86
C ALA A 18 10.31 -20.83 -23.98
N SER A 19 9.48 -20.25 -24.86
CA SER A 19 9.43 -18.80 -25.08
C SER A 19 8.42 -18.04 -24.22
N CYS A 20 7.75 -18.72 -23.29
CA CYS A 20 6.80 -18.10 -22.36
C CYS A 20 7.32 -18.10 -20.91
N GLU A 21 8.60 -17.87 -20.68
CA GLU A 21 9.00 -17.24 -19.45
C GLU A 21 8.68 -15.74 -19.61
N PHE A 22 7.49 -15.37 -19.17
CA PHE A 22 7.21 -13.99 -18.82
C PHE A 22 8.19 -13.65 -17.69
N GLU A 23 9.38 -13.16 -18.05
CA GLU A 23 10.19 -12.44 -17.08
C GLU A 23 9.37 -11.21 -16.68
N ASN A 24 8.69 -11.32 -15.54
CA ASN A 24 8.03 -10.23 -14.85
C ASN A 24 9.08 -9.26 -14.31
N ASN A 25 9.96 -8.79 -15.18
CA ASN A 25 11.07 -7.91 -14.87
C ASN A 25 10.68 -6.47 -15.25
N SER A 26 9.50 -6.05 -14.79
CA SER A 26 9.17 -4.65 -14.86
C SER A 26 10.23 -3.87 -14.07
N GLN A 27 10.86 -2.90 -14.72
CA GLN A 27 11.89 -2.04 -14.13
C GLN A 27 11.29 -0.96 -13.22
N TYR A 28 10.01 -1.03 -12.94
CA TYR A 28 9.32 0.00 -12.17
C TYR A 28 9.31 -0.33 -10.67
N THR A 29 9.47 0.71 -9.87
CA THR A 29 9.29 0.63 -8.41
C THR A 29 7.81 0.49 -8.06
N PRO A 30 7.45 -0.27 -7.02
CA PRO A 30 6.09 -0.23 -6.51
C PRO A 30 5.73 1.18 -6.03
N GLN A 31 4.45 1.52 -6.03
CA GLN A 31 3.97 2.85 -5.70
C GLN A 31 2.92 2.81 -4.60
N ILE A 32 2.93 3.85 -3.77
CA ILE A 32 1.91 4.15 -2.78
C ILE A 32 1.25 5.46 -3.20
N ALA A 33 -0.07 5.47 -3.29
CA ALA A 33 -0.85 6.68 -3.53
C ALA A 33 -1.91 6.84 -2.45
N LEU A 34 -2.16 8.09 -2.05
CA LEU A 34 -3.31 8.44 -1.23
C LEU A 34 -4.45 8.90 -2.13
N SER A 35 -5.61 8.29 -1.97
CA SER A 35 -6.80 8.76 -2.66
C SER A 35 -7.36 9.99 -1.95
N LEU A 36 -7.65 11.03 -2.71
CA LEU A 36 -8.27 12.25 -2.22
C LEU A 36 -9.81 12.15 -2.31
N PRO A 37 -10.55 12.84 -1.46
CA PRO A 37 -10.10 13.70 -0.36
C PRO A 37 -9.70 12.92 0.89
N ILE A 38 -8.71 13.42 1.66
CA ILE A 38 -8.45 12.95 3.02
C ILE A 38 -9.58 13.49 3.89
N ARG A 39 -10.32 12.61 4.55
CA ARG A 39 -11.48 12.98 5.36
C ARG A 39 -11.08 13.20 6.81
N PHE A 40 -11.71 14.19 7.42
CA PHE A 40 -11.46 14.60 8.78
C PHE A 40 -12.77 14.75 9.56
N CYS A 41 -12.80 14.27 10.81
CA CYS A 41 -13.89 14.49 11.75
C CYS A 41 -13.30 15.04 13.04
N GLY A 42 -13.71 16.25 13.44
CA GLY A 42 -13.32 16.86 14.69
C GLY A 42 -13.87 16.12 15.91
N HIS A 43 -13.16 16.23 17.06
CA HIS A 43 -13.53 15.59 18.32
C HIS A 43 -14.67 16.30 19.06
N ALA A 44 -14.93 17.57 18.75
CA ALA A 44 -16.00 18.32 19.42
C ALA A 44 -17.36 17.72 19.05
N ASP A 45 -17.92 16.99 20.00
CA ASP A 45 -19.29 16.54 20.06
C ASP A 45 -20.22 17.16 19.00
N THR A 46 -20.67 16.34 18.06
CA THR A 46 -21.84 16.57 17.21
C THR A 46 -21.72 17.38 15.93
N VAL A 47 -20.61 17.99 15.58
CA VAL A 47 -20.52 18.69 14.29
C VAL A 47 -19.36 18.16 13.45
N VAL A 48 -19.68 17.53 12.33
CA VAL A 48 -18.71 17.25 11.24
C VAL A 48 -18.21 18.58 10.69
N VAL A 49 -17.06 19.05 11.16
CA VAL A 49 -16.62 20.43 10.90
C VAL A 49 -15.85 20.58 9.62
N LYS A 50 -15.22 19.54 9.09
CA LYS A 50 -14.57 19.56 7.78
C LYS A 50 -14.56 18.19 7.14
N ASP A 51 -15.03 18.12 5.90
CA ASP A 51 -14.99 16.89 5.12
C ASP A 51 -13.60 16.57 4.57
N THR A 52 -12.68 17.53 4.52
CA THR A 52 -11.37 17.37 3.89
C THR A 52 -10.25 18.01 4.68
N LEU A 53 -9.13 17.28 4.79
CA LEU A 53 -7.88 17.75 5.37
C LEU A 53 -6.92 18.13 4.23
N GLY A 54 -6.34 19.31 4.30
CA GLY A 54 -5.32 19.77 3.36
C GLY A 54 -3.97 19.08 3.63
N TYR A 55 -3.13 18.99 2.61
CA TYR A 55 -1.76 18.54 2.73
C TYR A 55 -0.86 19.23 1.72
N ARG A 56 0.44 19.23 2.01
CA ARG A 56 1.50 19.69 1.11
C ARG A 56 2.68 18.73 1.18
N TYR A 57 3.48 18.67 0.15
CA TYR A 57 4.76 17.98 0.20
C TYR A 57 5.86 18.91 0.71
N ASP A 58 6.69 18.39 1.60
CA ASP A 58 7.92 19.05 2.01
C ASP A 58 9.06 18.79 1.00
N LYS A 59 10.24 19.35 1.26
CA LYS A 59 11.44 19.18 0.41
C LYS A 59 11.95 17.72 0.35
N ASP A 60 11.58 16.91 1.32
CA ASP A 60 12.01 15.51 1.44
C ASP A 60 10.94 14.56 0.88
N GLY A 61 9.85 15.09 0.29
CA GLY A 61 8.77 14.32 -0.30
C GLY A 61 7.76 13.75 0.69
N LYS A 62 7.80 14.17 1.97
CA LYS A 62 6.78 13.80 2.96
C LYS A 62 5.49 14.57 2.70
N ALA A 63 4.35 13.89 2.85
CA ALA A 63 3.04 14.56 2.87
C ALA A 63 2.78 15.15 4.27
N VAL A 64 2.93 16.45 4.41
CA VAL A 64 2.64 17.18 5.65
C VAL A 64 1.18 17.60 5.64
N LEU A 65 0.39 17.06 6.58
CA LEU A 65 -1.03 17.35 6.72
C LEU A 65 -1.28 18.61 7.57
N ASP A 66 -2.43 19.22 7.37
CA ASP A 66 -2.88 20.32 8.24
C ASP A 66 -2.95 19.88 9.71
N THR A 67 -2.70 20.81 10.62
CA THR A 67 -2.76 20.56 12.07
C THR A 67 -4.18 20.24 12.51
N ILE A 68 -4.33 19.25 13.37
CA ILE A 68 -5.58 18.80 13.96
C ILE A 68 -5.51 18.78 15.49
N HIS A 69 -6.60 18.47 16.18
CA HIS A 69 -6.61 18.33 17.63
C HIS A 69 -6.47 16.87 18.07
N VAL A 70 -5.99 16.68 19.29
CA VAL A 70 -5.98 15.35 19.92
C VAL A 70 -7.41 14.81 19.99
N GLY A 71 -7.59 13.56 19.58
CA GLY A 71 -8.90 12.91 19.50
C GLY A 71 -9.64 13.07 18.16
N ASP A 72 -9.17 13.95 17.29
CA ASP A 72 -9.73 14.06 15.94
C ASP A 72 -9.50 12.77 15.14
N THR A 73 -10.42 12.47 14.25
CA THR A 73 -10.33 11.27 13.41
C THR A 73 -9.98 11.63 11.97
N VAL A 74 -8.92 11.05 11.46
CA VAL A 74 -8.55 11.17 10.04
C VAL A 74 -8.78 9.85 9.32
N ARG A 75 -9.36 9.90 8.12
CA ARG A 75 -9.56 8.75 7.23
C ARG A 75 -8.98 9.05 5.86
N MET A 76 -8.24 8.09 5.32
CA MET A 76 -7.71 8.13 3.97
C MET A 76 -7.76 6.75 3.33
N VAL A 77 -7.71 6.71 2.01
CA VAL A 77 -7.62 5.46 1.26
C VAL A 77 -6.22 5.35 0.69
N VAL A 78 -5.57 4.24 0.99
CA VAL A 78 -4.25 3.89 0.48
C VAL A 78 -4.44 2.98 -0.72
N ALA A 79 -3.79 3.33 -1.82
CA ALA A 79 -3.71 2.51 -3.03
C ALA A 79 -2.26 2.08 -3.26
N LEU A 80 -2.06 0.78 -3.40
CA LEU A 80 -0.77 0.15 -3.70
C LEU A 80 -0.78 -0.34 -5.14
N SER A 81 0.32 -0.15 -5.85
CA SER A 81 0.52 -0.69 -7.20
C SER A 81 1.94 -1.24 -7.33
N ALA A 82 2.06 -2.47 -7.79
CA ALA A 82 3.35 -3.10 -8.10
C ALA A 82 3.86 -2.76 -9.50
N GLN A 83 3.13 -1.94 -10.29
CA GLN A 83 3.54 -1.46 -11.62
C GLN A 83 3.94 -2.58 -12.58
N GLY A 84 3.09 -3.61 -12.69
CA GLY A 84 3.32 -4.78 -13.55
C GLY A 84 4.06 -5.94 -12.86
N ASN A 85 4.55 -5.74 -11.65
CA ASN A 85 5.08 -6.79 -10.77
C ASN A 85 3.97 -7.29 -9.83
N MET A 86 4.31 -8.17 -8.89
CA MET A 86 3.38 -8.66 -7.87
C MET A 86 3.69 -8.00 -6.53
N LEU A 87 2.64 -7.62 -5.79
CA LEU A 87 2.77 -7.19 -4.41
C LEU A 87 3.24 -8.38 -3.56
N THR A 88 4.23 -8.16 -2.70
CA THR A 88 4.71 -9.16 -1.74
C THR A 88 4.44 -8.74 -0.32
N GLY A 89 4.48 -7.44 -0.01
CA GLY A 89 4.25 -6.95 1.33
C GLY A 89 3.88 -5.46 1.39
N PHE A 90 3.31 -5.09 2.53
CA PHE A 90 3.10 -3.71 2.91
C PHE A 90 3.29 -3.57 4.42
N HIS A 91 3.99 -2.55 4.82
CA HIS A 91 4.26 -2.29 6.23
C HIS A 91 4.02 -0.83 6.57
N THR A 92 3.36 -0.58 7.71
CA THR A 92 3.17 0.76 8.25
C THR A 92 3.80 0.85 9.63
N THR A 93 4.60 1.88 9.85
CA THR A 93 5.21 2.20 11.15
C THR A 93 4.73 3.55 11.64
N TRP A 94 4.43 3.63 12.94
CA TRP A 94 4.00 4.85 13.62
C TRP A 94 4.32 4.79 15.11
N ASP A 95 4.34 5.91 15.79
CA ASP A 95 4.41 5.96 17.27
C ASP A 95 3.04 5.59 17.87
N THR A 96 2.91 4.36 18.34
CA THR A 96 1.68 3.83 18.95
C THR A 96 1.27 4.54 20.25
N ALA A 97 2.21 5.22 20.92
CA ALA A 97 1.92 6.04 22.09
C ALA A 97 1.34 7.41 21.71
N ALA A 98 1.64 7.90 20.50
CA ALA A 98 1.15 9.19 20.02
C ALA A 98 -0.10 9.07 19.16
N LEU A 99 -0.31 7.93 18.49
CA LEU A 99 -1.31 7.78 17.46
C LEU A 99 -1.87 6.36 17.45
N GLN A 100 -3.20 6.25 17.43
CA GLN A 100 -3.89 5.00 17.15
C GLN A 100 -4.15 4.91 15.65
N LEU A 101 -3.70 3.85 15.01
CA LEU A 101 -3.95 3.60 13.58
C LEU A 101 -4.68 2.28 13.40
N GLU A 102 -5.65 2.28 12.50
CA GLU A 102 -6.48 1.11 12.20
C GLU A 102 -6.67 0.96 10.68
N TYR A 103 -6.63 -0.26 10.22
CA TYR A 103 -7.04 -0.63 8.86
C TYR A 103 -8.55 -0.91 8.87
N LEU A 104 -9.27 -0.30 7.94
CA LEU A 104 -10.72 -0.45 7.83
C LEU A 104 -11.09 -1.32 6.64
N ALA A 105 -12.31 -1.91 6.70
CA ALA A 105 -12.87 -2.68 5.59
C ALA A 105 -11.92 -3.74 5.01
N MET A 106 -11.17 -4.41 5.87
CA MET A 106 -10.15 -5.39 5.46
C MET A 106 -10.76 -6.61 4.76
N ASP A 107 -12.04 -6.90 4.96
CA ASP A 107 -12.73 -8.03 4.32
C ASP A 107 -12.58 -8.01 2.80
N SER A 108 -12.53 -6.82 2.20
CA SER A 108 -12.40 -6.65 0.74
C SER A 108 -11.03 -7.07 0.19
N ILE A 109 -9.97 -7.07 1.02
CA ILE A 109 -8.62 -7.45 0.60
C ILE A 109 -8.12 -8.73 1.27
N MET A 110 -8.87 -9.30 2.22
CA MET A 110 -8.48 -10.54 2.91
C MET A 110 -8.20 -11.70 1.94
N VAL A 111 -8.91 -11.75 0.83
CA VAL A 111 -8.71 -12.73 -0.24
C VAL A 111 -7.32 -12.63 -0.89
N ALA A 112 -6.70 -11.45 -0.83
CA ALA A 112 -5.36 -11.19 -1.38
C ALA A 112 -4.24 -11.37 -0.35
N LEU A 113 -4.57 -11.59 0.93
CA LEU A 113 -3.59 -11.65 2.00
C LEU A 113 -3.21 -13.09 2.37
N ASP A 114 -1.92 -13.30 2.58
CA ASP A 114 -1.41 -14.43 3.34
C ASP A 114 -1.64 -14.16 4.84
N THR A 115 -2.76 -14.63 5.36
CA THR A 115 -3.18 -14.38 6.75
C THR A 115 -2.23 -14.99 7.77
N ALA A 116 -1.49 -16.04 7.41
CA ALA A 116 -0.51 -16.66 8.30
C ALA A 116 0.75 -15.79 8.49
N LYS A 117 1.06 -14.93 7.51
CA LYS A 117 2.22 -14.02 7.53
C LYS A 117 1.85 -12.57 7.80
N SER A 118 0.56 -12.23 7.74
CA SER A 118 0.09 -10.86 7.99
C SER A 118 -0.16 -10.64 9.49
N ASN A 119 0.19 -9.44 9.96
CA ASN A 119 -0.19 -8.94 11.28
C ASN A 119 -0.80 -7.55 11.12
N ILE A 120 -2.11 -7.53 10.86
CA ILE A 120 -2.86 -6.29 10.57
C ILE A 120 -2.76 -5.30 11.74
N ALA A 121 -2.82 -5.78 12.98
CA ALA A 121 -2.72 -4.94 14.16
C ALA A 121 -1.35 -4.27 14.32
N ALA A 122 -0.29 -4.92 13.84
CA ALA A 122 1.07 -4.39 13.80
C ALA A 122 1.39 -3.63 12.49
N GLY A 123 0.41 -3.45 11.60
CA GLY A 123 0.60 -2.74 10.35
C GLY A 123 1.33 -3.53 9.27
N THR A 124 1.37 -4.86 9.35
CA THR A 124 2.07 -5.71 8.39
C THR A 124 1.08 -6.53 7.58
N LEU A 125 1.10 -6.37 6.26
CA LEU A 125 0.32 -7.15 5.30
C LEU A 125 1.28 -7.92 4.39
N SER A 126 1.06 -9.22 4.22
CA SER A 126 1.75 -10.08 3.27
C SER A 126 0.75 -10.48 2.18
N PHE A 127 1.11 -10.32 0.92
CA PHE A 127 0.21 -10.63 -0.19
C PHE A 127 0.46 -12.04 -0.72
N LEU A 128 -0.62 -12.70 -1.14
CA LEU A 128 -0.56 -13.94 -1.91
C LEU A 128 -0.07 -13.64 -3.34
N PRO A 129 0.58 -14.61 -4.01
CA PRO A 129 0.95 -14.45 -5.42
C PRO A 129 -0.25 -14.13 -6.31
N GLY A 130 -0.03 -13.32 -7.35
CA GLY A 130 -1.05 -12.96 -8.34
C GLY A 130 -1.71 -11.60 -8.14
N TYR A 131 -1.41 -10.91 -7.06
CA TYR A 131 -1.96 -9.56 -6.80
C TYR A 131 -0.91 -8.49 -7.12
N ASN A 132 -1.27 -7.54 -7.97
CA ASN A 132 -0.43 -6.41 -8.37
C ASN A 132 -0.95 -5.06 -7.87
N MET A 133 -2.13 -5.04 -7.28
CA MET A 133 -2.76 -3.85 -6.71
C MET A 133 -3.52 -4.20 -5.44
N ALA A 134 -3.59 -3.25 -4.52
CA ALA A 134 -4.46 -3.32 -3.34
C ALA A 134 -4.95 -1.90 -2.98
N VAL A 135 -6.20 -1.80 -2.54
CA VAL A 135 -6.79 -0.53 -2.11
C VAL A 135 -7.55 -0.78 -0.81
N PHE A 136 -7.22 -0.02 0.21
CA PHE A 136 -7.87 -0.15 1.52
C PHE A 136 -7.88 1.19 2.27
N PRO A 137 -8.93 1.45 3.06
CA PRO A 137 -8.98 2.63 3.91
C PRO A 137 -8.22 2.40 5.22
N ILE A 138 -7.57 3.46 5.70
CA ILE A 138 -6.99 3.53 7.04
C ILE A 138 -7.65 4.67 7.81
N ARG A 139 -7.68 4.52 9.12
CA ARG A 139 -8.11 5.55 10.07
C ARG A 139 -7.04 5.73 11.11
N TYR A 140 -6.80 6.99 11.53
CA TYR A 140 -5.97 7.24 12.70
C TYR A 140 -6.55 8.34 13.58
N ILE A 141 -6.17 8.29 14.86
CA ILE A 141 -6.61 9.21 15.91
C ILE A 141 -5.37 9.59 16.74
N PRO A 142 -4.94 10.86 16.76
CA PRO A 142 -3.90 11.32 17.67
C PRO A 142 -4.34 11.17 19.13
N ARG A 143 -3.45 10.65 19.97
CA ARG A 143 -3.69 10.44 21.40
C ARG A 143 -3.00 11.46 22.29
N LYS A 144 -2.02 12.17 21.75
CA LYS A 144 -1.28 13.24 22.45
C LYS A 144 -0.90 14.36 21.50
N SER A 145 -0.67 15.54 22.05
CA SER A 145 -0.11 16.68 21.30
C SER A 145 1.32 16.36 20.91
N ALA A 146 1.54 16.17 19.60
CA ALA A 146 2.84 15.83 19.01
C ALA A 146 2.82 15.98 17.50
N THR A 147 4.01 16.10 16.89
CA THR A 147 4.21 15.85 15.47
C THR A 147 4.69 14.42 15.30
N THR A 148 3.97 13.63 14.50
CA THR A 148 4.19 12.18 14.34
C THR A 148 4.30 11.83 12.87
N ASP A 149 5.26 11.00 12.52
CA ASP A 149 5.41 10.41 11.18
C ASP A 149 4.67 9.06 11.12
N ILE A 150 3.91 8.86 10.05
CA ILE A 150 3.36 7.57 9.64
C ILE A 150 4.10 7.17 8.38
N THR A 151 4.95 6.15 8.46
CA THR A 151 5.73 5.68 7.33
C THR A 151 5.12 4.39 6.78
N MET A 152 4.81 4.40 5.50
CA MET A 152 4.29 3.27 4.74
C MET A 152 5.38 2.75 3.81
N GLU A 153 5.54 1.44 3.74
CA GLU A 153 6.48 0.77 2.86
C GLU A 153 5.74 -0.30 2.06
N VAL A 154 5.81 -0.25 0.74
CA VAL A 154 5.28 -1.27 -0.16
C VAL A 154 6.41 -2.09 -0.76
N GLN A 155 6.21 -3.40 -0.79
CA GLN A 155 7.14 -4.37 -1.36
C GLN A 155 6.51 -5.10 -2.53
N SER A 156 7.31 -5.37 -3.54
CA SER A 156 6.97 -6.18 -4.70
C SER A 156 8.12 -7.10 -5.06
N ASP A 157 7.92 -8.00 -6.00
CA ASP A 157 8.95 -8.85 -6.58
C ASP A 157 9.89 -8.11 -7.56
N SER A 158 9.72 -6.79 -7.72
CA SER A 158 10.64 -5.92 -8.45
C SER A 158 11.99 -5.81 -7.75
N LYS A 159 13.09 -5.80 -8.52
CA LYS A 159 14.43 -5.50 -8.00
C LYS A 159 14.60 -4.07 -7.46
N TYR A 160 13.65 -3.18 -7.75
CA TYR A 160 13.62 -1.79 -7.27
C TYR A 160 12.71 -1.59 -6.05
N SER A 161 12.24 -2.68 -5.45
CA SER A 161 11.50 -2.69 -4.19
C SER A 161 12.48 -2.57 -3.00
N PRO A 162 12.06 -2.00 -1.84
CA PRO A 162 10.76 -1.39 -1.57
C PRO A 162 10.66 0.09 -1.92
N THR A 163 9.43 0.63 -1.88
CA THR A 163 9.17 2.08 -1.92
C THR A 163 8.56 2.54 -0.60
N LYS A 164 9.04 3.69 -0.10
CA LYS A 164 8.54 4.31 1.14
C LYS A 164 7.80 5.59 0.86
N PHE A 165 6.77 5.83 1.65
CA PHE A 165 5.99 7.06 1.66
C PHE A 165 5.72 7.46 3.11
N THR A 166 5.95 8.73 3.46
CA THR A 166 5.76 9.23 4.82
C THR A 166 4.73 10.34 4.86
N ILE A 167 3.82 10.23 5.81
CA ILE A 167 2.83 11.25 6.18
C ILE A 167 3.29 11.83 7.52
N GLN A 168 3.35 13.16 7.61
CA GLN A 168 3.58 13.86 8.86
C GLN A 168 2.30 14.53 9.34
N GLN A 169 1.89 14.21 10.57
CA GLN A 169 0.71 14.78 11.22
C GLN A 169 1.11 15.50 12.49
N THR A 170 0.71 16.76 12.62
CA THR A 170 0.79 17.51 13.87
C THR A 170 -0.57 17.53 14.55
N ALA A 171 -0.60 17.19 15.84
CA ALA A 171 -1.77 17.30 16.69
C ALA A 171 -1.50 18.26 17.87
N GLN A 172 -2.49 19.07 18.24
CA GLN A 172 -2.45 20.05 19.35
C GLN A 172 -3.53 19.76 20.39
#